data_4c47fe1c74b0717e327340a3a62ddf94
#
_entry.id   4c47fe1c74b0717e327340a3a62ddf94
#
_cell.length_a   1.000
_cell.length_b   1.000
_cell.length_c   1.000
_cell.angle_alpha   90.00
_cell.angle_beta   90.00
_cell.angle_gamma   90.00
#
_symmetry.space_group_name_H-M   'P 1'
#
loop_
_entity.id
_entity.type
_entity.pdbx_description
1 polymer ?
#
loop_
_entity_poly.entity_id
_entity_poly.type
_entity_poly.pdbx_seq_one_letter_code
_entity_poly.pdbx_strand_id
1 'polypeptide(L)'
;LKDGDAVQGIAYVIETYGLIYNKALLNKYFELPDAEIKSIDELNNFEALKKVADGIQKNKDELGVSGAFTSAGMDASSDWRFKTHLANLPVYYEYKEDGITSSEAIKGTYLENFKNVWDLYLKDSTCEPSMISSKTGEDAASEFALGEAVFYQNGTWAYNDIKDMEVADEDMGMLPIYIGAEGEENQGLCTGSENYWCVNKKASEEDIQATLDFLTWVV
;
A
#
# COMPACT_ATOMS: atom_id res chain seq x y z
N LEU A 1 -14.71 -16.28 6.15
CA LEU A 1 -15.85 -15.39 5.89
C LEU A 1 -17.12 -16.03 6.45
N LYS A 2 -17.85 -15.27 7.26
CA LYS A 2 -19.12 -15.74 7.86
C LYS A 2 -20.25 -14.74 7.59
N ASP A 3 -21.48 -15.28 7.54
CA ASP A 3 -22.72 -14.53 7.60
C ASP A 3 -23.54 -15.11 8.76
N GLY A 4 -23.59 -14.39 9.89
CA GLY A 4 -24.00 -14.95 11.18
C GLY A 4 -23.10 -16.14 11.58
N ASP A 5 -23.70 -17.30 11.81
CA ASP A 5 -22.98 -18.55 12.13
C ASP A 5 -22.60 -19.37 10.88
N ALA A 6 -23.11 -19.00 9.70
CA ALA A 6 -22.86 -19.73 8.47
C ALA A 6 -21.49 -19.38 7.86
N VAL A 7 -20.67 -20.39 7.57
CA VAL A 7 -19.43 -20.24 6.84
C VAL A 7 -19.74 -20.04 5.35
N GLN A 8 -19.32 -18.90 4.80
CA GLN A 8 -19.54 -18.52 3.40
C GLN A 8 -18.28 -18.70 2.54
N GLY A 9 -17.12 -18.69 3.15
CA GLY A 9 -15.84 -18.87 2.45
C GLY A 9 -14.70 -19.16 3.40
N ILE A 10 -13.66 -19.77 2.85
CA ILE A 10 -12.42 -20.11 3.55
C ILE A 10 -11.32 -19.22 2.99
N ALA A 11 -10.67 -18.43 3.86
CA ALA A 11 -9.50 -17.64 3.48
C ALA A 11 -8.33 -18.58 3.17
N TYR A 12 -7.62 -18.34 2.09
CA TYR A 12 -6.46 -19.15 1.70
C TYR A 12 -5.15 -18.38 1.72
N VAL A 13 -5.20 -17.07 1.92
CA VAL A 13 -4.03 -16.21 2.00
C VAL A 13 -4.25 -15.09 3.00
N ILE A 14 -3.19 -14.70 3.69
CA ILE A 14 -3.10 -13.45 4.46
C ILE A 14 -2.19 -12.52 3.66
N GLU A 15 -2.70 -11.36 3.33
CA GLU A 15 -2.00 -10.33 2.57
C GLU A 15 -1.76 -9.11 3.45
N THR A 16 -0.66 -8.42 3.19
CA THR A 16 -0.28 -7.21 3.90
C THR A 16 0.07 -6.15 2.89
N TYR A 17 -0.40 -4.92 3.09
CA TYR A 17 -0.04 -3.79 2.26
C TYR A 17 0.35 -2.57 3.09
N GLY A 18 1.11 -1.71 2.44
CA GLY A 18 1.67 -0.51 3.03
C GLY A 18 2.48 0.27 2.00
N LEU A 19 3.55 0.87 2.46
CA LEU A 19 4.50 1.59 1.64
C LEU A 19 5.82 0.83 1.62
N ILE A 20 6.09 0.11 0.53
CA ILE A 20 7.38 -0.57 0.31
C ILE A 20 8.43 0.50 0.11
N TYR A 21 9.61 0.36 0.72
CA TYR A 21 10.69 1.33 0.61
C TYR A 21 12.05 0.69 0.35
N ASN A 22 12.92 1.41 -0.36
CA ASN A 22 14.32 1.06 -0.60
C ASN A 22 15.19 1.63 0.52
N LYS A 23 15.70 0.75 1.41
CA LYS A 23 16.54 1.13 2.56
C LYS A 23 17.82 1.82 2.15
N ALA A 24 18.46 1.34 1.07
CA ALA A 24 19.75 1.91 0.62
C ALA A 24 19.58 3.38 0.18
N LEU A 25 18.52 3.66 -0.61
CA LEU A 25 18.21 5.03 -1.04
C LEU A 25 17.73 5.90 0.12
N LEU A 26 16.91 5.35 1.02
CA LEU A 26 16.43 6.07 2.18
C LEU A 26 17.58 6.43 3.15
N ASN A 27 18.53 5.53 3.36
CA ASN A 27 19.74 5.81 4.14
C ASN A 27 20.61 6.90 3.50
N LYS A 28 20.75 6.90 2.16
CA LYS A 28 21.46 8.00 1.47
C LYS A 28 20.77 9.35 1.71
N TYR A 29 19.42 9.38 1.69
CA TYR A 29 18.67 10.58 2.03
C TYR A 29 18.95 11.04 3.47
N PHE A 30 18.92 10.13 4.45
CA PHE A 30 19.19 10.47 5.86
C PHE A 30 20.58 11.07 6.10
N GLU A 31 21.55 10.76 5.25
CA GLU A 31 22.90 11.32 5.30
C GLU A 31 23.01 12.74 4.72
N LEU A 32 22.02 13.22 3.96
CA LEU A 32 22.04 14.56 3.38
C LEU A 32 22.06 15.63 4.49
N PRO A 33 22.84 16.71 4.32
CA PRO A 33 22.94 17.77 5.33
C PRO A 33 21.60 18.45 5.65
N ASP A 34 20.72 18.56 4.65
CA ASP A 34 19.43 19.21 4.75
C ASP A 34 18.24 18.24 4.98
N ALA A 35 18.52 16.95 5.20
CA ALA A 35 17.47 16.01 5.59
C ALA A 35 16.93 16.36 6.99
N GLU A 36 15.62 16.57 7.09
CA GLU A 36 14.95 16.92 8.35
C GLU A 36 14.72 15.70 9.24
N ILE A 37 14.55 14.52 8.62
CA ILE A 37 14.42 13.21 9.28
C ILE A 37 15.69 12.44 9.01
N LYS A 38 16.26 11.81 10.03
CA LYS A 38 17.60 11.22 9.99
C LYS A 38 17.62 9.70 10.18
N SER A 39 16.47 9.10 10.46
CA SER A 39 16.37 7.64 10.65
C SER A 39 14.97 7.13 10.30
N ILE A 40 14.90 5.83 10.03
CA ILE A 40 13.63 5.14 9.79
C ILE A 40 12.71 5.17 11.02
N ASP A 41 13.26 5.18 12.23
CA ASP A 41 12.49 5.20 13.48
C ASP A 41 11.72 6.51 13.68
N GLU A 42 12.19 7.60 13.07
CA GLU A 42 11.52 8.89 13.08
C GLU A 42 10.40 8.97 12.03
N LEU A 43 10.38 8.04 11.04
CA LEU A 43 9.40 8.01 9.95
C LEU A 43 8.18 7.20 10.38
N ASN A 44 7.39 7.73 11.31
CA ASN A 44 6.28 7.03 11.96
C ASN A 44 4.93 7.76 11.89
N ASN A 45 4.84 8.81 11.08
CA ASN A 45 3.61 9.58 10.86
C ASN A 45 3.65 10.31 9.51
N PHE A 46 2.49 10.86 9.10
CA PHE A 46 2.35 11.54 7.80
C PHE A 46 3.26 12.77 7.64
N GLU A 47 3.43 13.56 8.68
CA GLU A 47 4.28 14.76 8.63
C GLU A 47 5.77 14.38 8.42
N ALA A 48 6.22 13.31 9.07
CA ALA A 48 7.57 12.78 8.86
C ALA A 48 7.72 12.21 7.44
N LEU A 49 6.73 11.43 6.96
CA LEU A 49 6.71 10.91 5.59
C LEU A 49 6.75 12.05 4.56
N LYS A 50 5.95 13.10 4.77
CA LYS A 50 5.92 14.26 3.89
C LYS A 50 7.28 14.97 3.82
N LYS A 51 7.94 15.20 4.97
CA LYS A 51 9.27 15.79 5.02
C LYS A 51 10.32 14.95 4.27
N VAL A 52 10.26 13.63 4.44
CA VAL A 52 11.16 12.71 3.72
C VAL A 52 10.88 12.75 2.22
N ALA A 53 9.61 12.66 1.80
CA ALA A 53 9.25 12.67 0.39
C ALA A 53 9.61 14.01 -0.30
N ASP A 54 9.21 15.14 0.29
CA ASP A 54 9.58 16.48 -0.20
C ASP A 54 11.13 16.64 -0.28
N GLY A 55 11.85 16.12 0.73
CA GLY A 55 13.31 16.16 0.76
C GLY A 55 13.97 15.29 -0.31
N ILE A 56 13.47 14.09 -0.54
CA ILE A 56 13.93 13.21 -1.63
C ILE A 56 13.63 13.87 -2.99
N GLN A 57 12.42 14.38 -3.18
CA GLN A 57 12.05 15.03 -4.44
C GLN A 57 12.91 16.25 -4.75
N LYS A 58 13.25 17.04 -3.73
CA LYS A 58 14.16 18.17 -3.85
C LYS A 58 15.58 17.75 -4.25
N ASN A 59 16.07 16.65 -3.70
CA ASN A 59 17.45 16.18 -3.87
C ASN A 59 17.55 14.97 -4.83
N LYS A 60 16.55 14.74 -5.67
CA LYS A 60 16.46 13.55 -6.54
C LYS A 60 17.67 13.35 -7.45
N ASP A 61 18.24 14.41 -7.99
CA ASP A 61 19.43 14.35 -8.85
C ASP A 61 20.67 13.87 -8.07
N GLU A 62 20.85 14.32 -6.82
CA GLU A 62 21.94 13.88 -5.95
C GLU A 62 21.76 12.44 -5.49
N LEU A 63 20.52 12.02 -5.22
CA LEU A 63 20.18 10.67 -4.83
C LEU A 63 20.18 9.67 -6.00
N GLY A 64 20.12 10.17 -7.24
CA GLY A 64 20.06 9.37 -8.46
C GLY A 64 18.69 8.71 -8.67
N VAL A 65 17.60 9.37 -8.24
CA VAL A 65 16.22 8.88 -8.39
C VAL A 65 15.40 9.81 -9.30
N SER A 66 14.30 9.30 -9.82
CA SER A 66 13.33 10.08 -10.62
C SER A 66 12.27 10.75 -9.75
N GLY A 67 11.96 10.18 -8.58
CA GLY A 67 11.01 10.72 -7.63
C GLY A 67 11.04 10.00 -6.28
N ALA A 68 10.32 10.54 -5.30
CA ALA A 68 10.17 9.88 -4.01
C ALA A 68 9.25 8.66 -4.13
N PHE A 69 8.10 8.80 -4.79
CA PHE A 69 7.13 7.71 -5.01
C PHE A 69 7.16 7.22 -6.46
N THR A 70 6.89 5.93 -6.64
CA THR A 70 6.60 5.39 -7.98
C THR A 70 5.40 6.07 -8.60
N SER A 71 5.33 6.05 -9.93
CA SER A 71 4.17 6.49 -10.72
C SER A 71 2.98 5.53 -10.57
N ALA A 72 1.99 5.67 -11.43
CA ALA A 72 0.74 4.90 -11.49
C ALA A 72 -0.26 5.19 -10.35
N GLY A 73 -1.40 4.54 -10.42
CA GLY A 73 -2.49 4.66 -9.47
C GLY A 73 -3.78 5.22 -10.05
N MET A 74 -3.75 5.74 -11.28
CA MET A 74 -4.93 6.33 -11.96
C MET A 74 -5.31 5.61 -13.26
N ASP A 75 -4.52 4.65 -13.71
CA ASP A 75 -4.85 3.78 -14.83
C ASP A 75 -5.72 2.59 -14.37
N ALA A 76 -6.37 1.90 -15.32
CA ALA A 76 -7.29 0.81 -15.02
C ALA A 76 -6.64 -0.42 -14.36
N SER A 77 -5.31 -0.58 -14.46
CA SER A 77 -4.59 -1.72 -13.86
C SER A 77 -4.17 -1.48 -12.42
N SER A 78 -4.10 -0.23 -11.97
CA SER A 78 -3.51 0.13 -10.67
C SER A 78 -4.34 1.12 -9.83
N ASP A 79 -5.48 1.63 -10.34
CA ASP A 79 -6.31 2.62 -9.67
C ASP A 79 -6.91 2.14 -8.32
N TRP A 80 -7.01 0.83 -8.12
CA TRP A 80 -7.44 0.21 -6.86
C TRP A 80 -6.55 0.61 -5.68
N ARG A 81 -5.27 0.92 -5.89
CA ARG A 81 -4.36 1.39 -4.85
C ARG A 81 -4.85 2.69 -4.21
N PHE A 82 -5.27 3.65 -5.01
CA PHE A 82 -5.84 4.91 -4.54
C PHE A 82 -7.29 4.75 -4.07
N LYS A 83 -8.11 3.98 -4.81
CA LYS A 83 -9.53 3.81 -4.52
C LYS A 83 -9.82 2.97 -3.26
N THR A 84 -8.94 2.02 -2.93
CA THR A 84 -9.14 1.10 -1.81
C THR A 84 -8.06 1.23 -0.76
N HIS A 85 -6.80 0.95 -1.07
CA HIS A 85 -5.74 0.92 -0.07
C HIS A 85 -5.59 2.25 0.65
N LEU A 86 -5.47 3.36 -0.08
CA LEU A 86 -5.38 4.69 0.55
C LEU A 86 -6.71 5.13 1.18
N ALA A 87 -7.86 4.71 0.65
CA ALA A 87 -9.17 5.06 1.19
C ALA A 87 -9.55 4.25 2.44
N ASN A 88 -8.98 3.06 2.63
CA ASN A 88 -9.26 2.23 3.79
C ASN A 88 -8.88 2.91 5.11
N LEU A 89 -7.76 3.62 5.14
CA LEU A 89 -7.26 4.27 6.38
C LEU A 89 -8.20 5.37 6.87
N PRO A 90 -8.65 6.33 6.04
CA PRO A 90 -9.66 7.31 6.42
C PRO A 90 -10.93 6.69 7.01
N VAL A 91 -11.43 5.60 6.38
CA VAL A 91 -12.62 4.89 6.85
C VAL A 91 -12.34 4.17 8.17
N TYR A 92 -11.17 3.53 8.30
CA TYR A 92 -10.74 2.87 9.54
C TYR A 92 -10.70 3.84 10.72
N TYR A 93 -10.08 5.02 10.54
CA TYR A 93 -9.97 6.02 11.61
C TYR A 93 -11.34 6.62 11.96
N GLU A 94 -12.22 6.86 10.98
CA GLU A 94 -13.59 7.30 11.22
C GLU A 94 -14.36 6.26 12.06
N TYR A 95 -14.28 4.98 11.69
CA TYR A 95 -14.95 3.91 12.43
C TYR A 95 -14.37 3.70 13.84
N LYS A 96 -13.05 3.83 13.98
CA LYS A 96 -12.37 3.76 15.29
C LYS A 96 -12.81 4.89 16.22
N GLU A 97 -12.90 6.11 15.71
CA GLU A 97 -13.38 7.28 16.47
C GLU A 97 -14.85 7.12 16.86
N ASP A 98 -15.68 6.63 15.96
CA ASP A 98 -17.11 6.38 16.20
C ASP A 98 -17.38 5.13 17.08
N GLY A 99 -16.39 4.26 17.29
CA GLY A 99 -16.56 3.00 18.01
C GLY A 99 -17.44 1.98 17.29
N ILE A 100 -17.45 1.98 15.94
CA ILE A 100 -18.27 1.09 15.10
C ILE A 100 -17.39 0.22 14.20
N THR A 101 -17.95 -0.83 13.64
CA THR A 101 -17.27 -1.75 12.70
C THR A 101 -17.90 -1.76 11.30
N SER A 102 -19.05 -1.13 11.14
CA SER A 102 -19.74 -1.00 9.86
C SER A 102 -20.71 0.17 9.89
N SER A 103 -21.02 0.72 8.72
CA SER A 103 -22.00 1.80 8.53
C SER A 103 -22.65 1.68 7.15
N GLU A 104 -23.88 2.17 7.01
CA GLU A 104 -24.54 2.30 5.70
C GLU A 104 -23.92 3.40 4.83
N ALA A 105 -23.25 4.39 5.46
CA ALA A 105 -22.58 5.48 4.77
C ALA A 105 -21.40 5.98 5.61
N ILE A 106 -20.32 6.35 4.95
CA ILE A 106 -19.17 7.04 5.56
C ILE A 106 -19.50 8.54 5.70
N LYS A 107 -19.03 9.16 6.78
CA LYS A 107 -19.22 10.60 7.05
C LYS A 107 -18.22 11.46 6.28
N GLY A 108 -17.04 10.93 6.01
CA GLY A 108 -15.93 11.65 5.41
C GLY A 108 -15.13 12.48 6.42
N THR A 109 -15.10 12.07 7.69
CA THR A 109 -14.35 12.76 8.76
C THR A 109 -12.89 13.00 8.36
N TYR A 110 -12.25 12.02 7.71
CA TYR A 110 -10.85 12.07 7.28
C TYR A 110 -10.66 12.34 5.78
N LEU A 111 -11.62 13.00 5.12
CA LEU A 111 -11.54 13.30 3.68
C LEU A 111 -10.36 14.21 3.34
N GLU A 112 -10.06 15.21 4.17
CA GLU A 112 -8.90 16.10 3.97
C GLU A 112 -7.59 15.34 4.13
N ASN A 113 -7.51 14.41 5.09
CA ASN A 113 -6.35 13.53 5.26
C ASN A 113 -6.13 12.66 4.01
N PHE A 114 -7.21 12.08 3.47
CA PHE A 114 -7.15 11.31 2.22
C PHE A 114 -6.64 12.15 1.05
N LYS A 115 -7.16 13.37 0.90
CA LYS A 115 -6.69 14.31 -0.11
C LYS A 115 -5.20 14.62 0.03
N ASN A 116 -4.73 14.87 1.26
CA ASN A 116 -3.32 15.18 1.53
C ASN A 116 -2.38 14.03 1.15
N VAL A 117 -2.79 12.78 1.38
CA VAL A 117 -2.04 11.60 0.94
C VAL A 117 -1.96 11.54 -0.60
N TRP A 118 -3.09 11.75 -1.29
CA TRP A 118 -3.11 11.81 -2.74
C TRP A 118 -2.18 12.89 -3.28
N ASP A 119 -2.32 14.12 -2.76
CA ASP A 119 -1.53 15.26 -3.19
C ASP A 119 -0.02 14.99 -3.02
N LEU A 120 0.38 14.38 -1.89
CA LEU A 120 1.76 14.03 -1.64
C LEU A 120 2.29 13.00 -2.65
N TYR A 121 1.56 11.90 -2.84
CA TYR A 121 2.00 10.82 -3.73
C TYR A 121 2.03 11.26 -5.21
N LEU A 122 1.08 12.10 -5.63
CA LEU A 122 1.06 12.61 -7.00
C LEU A 122 2.16 13.66 -7.24
N LYS A 123 2.39 14.55 -6.28
CA LYS A 123 3.37 15.62 -6.39
C LYS A 123 4.80 15.12 -6.43
N ASP A 124 5.13 14.14 -5.57
CA ASP A 124 6.49 13.65 -5.37
C ASP A 124 6.73 12.31 -6.09
N SER A 125 5.95 12.06 -7.15
CA SER A 125 6.07 10.91 -8.03
C SER A 125 7.28 11.01 -8.99
N THR A 126 7.65 9.87 -9.57
CA THR A 126 8.63 9.75 -10.65
C THR A 126 8.21 10.46 -11.94
N CYS A 127 6.94 10.78 -12.10
CA CYS A 127 6.41 11.50 -13.28
C CYS A 127 5.50 12.66 -12.89
N GLU A 128 5.32 13.58 -13.82
CA GLU A 128 4.38 14.69 -13.63
C GLU A 128 2.94 14.20 -13.39
N PRO A 129 2.15 14.86 -12.52
CA PRO A 129 0.77 14.46 -12.22
C PRO A 129 -0.12 14.27 -13.45
N SER A 130 0.11 15.04 -14.52
CA SER A 130 -0.62 14.92 -15.78
C SER A 130 -0.37 13.60 -16.53
N MET A 131 0.70 12.90 -16.20
CA MET A 131 1.11 11.63 -16.83
C MET A 131 0.67 10.39 -16.04
N ILE A 132 0.23 10.54 -14.82
CA ILE A 132 -0.12 9.43 -13.91
C ILE A 132 -1.16 8.48 -14.53
N SER A 133 -2.13 8.99 -15.26
CA SER A 133 -3.18 8.17 -15.90
C SER A 133 -2.68 7.30 -17.07
N SER A 134 -1.49 7.57 -17.58
CA SER A 134 -0.85 6.80 -18.65
C SER A 134 0.16 5.77 -18.12
N LYS A 135 0.47 5.81 -16.84
CA LYS A 135 1.41 4.92 -16.18
C LYS A 135 0.68 3.69 -15.62
N THR A 136 1.23 2.51 -15.88
CA THR A 136 0.65 1.23 -15.46
C THR A 136 1.22 0.73 -14.14
N GLY A 137 0.61 -0.31 -13.57
CA GLY A 137 1.17 -1.01 -12.41
C GLY A 137 2.55 -1.63 -12.69
N GLU A 138 2.79 -2.07 -13.92
CA GLU A 138 4.10 -2.60 -14.37
C GLU A 138 5.16 -1.48 -14.43
N ASP A 139 4.79 -0.27 -14.89
CA ASP A 139 5.69 0.89 -14.84
C ASP A 139 6.13 1.17 -13.40
N ALA A 140 5.17 1.23 -12.45
CA ALA A 140 5.47 1.49 -11.04
C ALA A 140 6.35 0.41 -10.40
N ALA A 141 6.10 -0.87 -10.70
CA ALA A 141 6.95 -1.97 -10.22
C ALA A 141 8.37 -1.86 -10.77
N SER A 142 8.52 -1.56 -12.06
CA SER A 142 9.82 -1.38 -12.72
C SER A 142 10.58 -0.18 -12.14
N GLU A 143 9.93 0.95 -11.93
CA GLU A 143 10.55 2.16 -11.35
C GLU A 143 11.14 1.87 -9.97
N PHE A 144 10.42 1.12 -9.12
CA PHE A 144 10.95 0.70 -7.82
C PHE A 144 12.08 -0.31 -7.97
N ALA A 145 11.88 -1.38 -8.76
CA ALA A 145 12.83 -2.46 -8.93
C ALA A 145 14.17 -2.00 -9.52
N LEU A 146 14.18 -0.94 -10.35
CA LEU A 146 15.36 -0.31 -10.93
C LEU A 146 15.96 0.79 -10.04
N GLY A 147 15.41 1.05 -8.86
CA GLY A 147 15.89 2.09 -7.96
C GLY A 147 15.60 3.52 -8.41
N GLU A 148 14.62 3.72 -9.28
CA GLU A 148 14.21 5.05 -9.76
C GLU A 148 13.30 5.79 -8.76
N ALA A 149 12.71 5.06 -7.79
CA ALA A 149 11.89 5.60 -6.71
C ALA A 149 12.30 5.00 -5.37
N VAL A 150 12.07 5.78 -4.29
CA VAL A 150 12.36 5.33 -2.92
C VAL A 150 11.18 4.57 -2.33
N PHE A 151 9.94 4.96 -2.66
CA PHE A 151 8.70 4.41 -2.12
C PHE A 151 7.79 3.84 -3.20
N TYR A 152 7.22 2.66 -2.91
CA TYR A 152 6.25 1.98 -3.75
C TYR A 152 5.03 1.54 -2.91
N GLN A 153 3.90 2.21 -3.05
CA GLN A 153 2.68 1.82 -2.35
C GLN A 153 2.10 0.56 -3.01
N ASN A 154 2.25 -0.58 -2.33
CA ASN A 154 1.72 -1.86 -2.78
C ASN A 154 1.69 -2.86 -1.60
N GLY A 155 1.46 -4.14 -1.88
CA GLY A 155 1.41 -5.20 -0.88
C GLY A 155 2.44 -6.30 -1.10
N THR A 156 2.41 -7.29 -0.22
CA THR A 156 3.35 -8.43 -0.23
C THR A 156 3.33 -9.24 -1.52
N TRP A 157 2.23 -9.22 -2.28
CA TRP A 157 2.14 -9.85 -3.60
C TRP A 157 3.07 -9.23 -4.63
N ALA A 158 3.39 -7.93 -4.50
CA ALA A 158 4.28 -7.23 -5.43
C ALA A 158 5.74 -7.71 -5.38
N TYR A 159 6.13 -8.46 -4.34
CA TYR A 159 7.49 -8.97 -4.20
C TYR A 159 7.97 -9.75 -5.43
N ASN A 160 7.10 -10.56 -6.04
CA ASN A 160 7.46 -11.32 -7.23
C ASN A 160 7.75 -10.45 -8.47
N ASP A 161 7.23 -9.22 -8.51
CA ASP A 161 7.40 -8.29 -9.63
C ASP A 161 8.65 -7.41 -9.45
N ILE A 162 9.22 -7.34 -8.23
CA ILE A 162 10.31 -6.42 -7.90
C ILE A 162 11.60 -7.12 -7.43
N LYS A 163 11.53 -8.42 -7.11
CA LYS A 163 12.70 -9.21 -6.67
C LYS A 163 13.68 -9.47 -7.80
N ASP A 164 14.91 -9.85 -7.44
CA ASP A 164 15.97 -10.24 -8.38
C ASP A 164 16.35 -9.15 -9.41
N MET A 165 16.12 -7.88 -9.05
CA MET A 165 16.44 -6.70 -9.85
C MET A 165 17.55 -5.86 -9.17
N GLU A 166 17.59 -4.54 -9.42
CA GLU A 166 18.65 -3.66 -8.87
C GLU A 166 18.50 -3.42 -7.35
N VAL A 167 17.27 -3.53 -6.80
CA VAL A 167 17.03 -3.41 -5.36
C VAL A 167 17.18 -4.77 -4.71
N ALA A 168 18.18 -4.94 -3.85
CA ALA A 168 18.42 -6.19 -3.16
C ALA A 168 17.31 -6.48 -2.11
N ASP A 169 17.03 -7.76 -1.85
CA ASP A 169 15.99 -8.18 -0.90
C ASP A 169 16.21 -7.60 0.50
N GLU A 170 17.45 -7.57 0.98
CA GLU A 170 17.82 -6.99 2.28
C GLU A 170 17.58 -5.48 2.36
N ASP A 171 17.51 -4.81 1.21
CA ASP A 171 17.23 -3.38 1.11
C ASP A 171 15.75 -3.06 0.97
N MET A 172 14.87 -4.06 0.92
CA MET A 172 13.43 -3.86 0.93
C MET A 172 12.90 -3.81 2.36
N GLY A 173 11.96 -2.89 2.59
CA GLY A 173 11.20 -2.78 3.84
C GLY A 173 9.78 -2.32 3.56
N MET A 174 8.92 -2.33 4.57
CA MET A 174 7.54 -1.86 4.45
C MET A 174 7.14 -1.01 5.64
N LEU A 175 6.54 0.15 5.37
CA LEU A 175 5.96 1.06 6.35
C LEU A 175 4.43 1.02 6.28
N PRO A 176 3.73 1.35 7.37
CA PRO A 176 2.30 1.67 7.31
C PRO A 176 2.00 2.82 6.35
N ILE A 177 0.75 2.92 5.90
CA ILE A 177 0.24 4.09 5.20
C ILE A 177 -0.19 5.10 6.26
N TYR A 178 0.50 6.21 6.35
CA TYR A 178 0.20 7.30 7.26
C TYR A 178 -0.71 8.34 6.59
N ILE A 179 -1.67 8.87 7.32
CA ILE A 179 -2.68 9.83 6.80
C ILE A 179 -2.78 11.12 7.62
N GLY A 180 -1.98 11.29 8.67
CA GLY A 180 -2.07 12.43 9.59
C GLY A 180 -3.20 12.32 10.62
N ALA A 181 -3.62 11.09 10.97
CA ALA A 181 -4.58 10.85 12.03
C ALA A 181 -3.89 10.78 13.39
N GLU A 182 -4.59 11.22 14.45
CA GLU A 182 -4.07 11.14 15.81
C GLU A 182 -3.79 9.69 16.21
N GLY A 183 -2.59 9.44 16.76
CA GLY A 183 -2.15 8.11 17.22
C GLY A 183 -1.65 7.19 16.12
N GLU A 184 -1.45 7.68 14.88
CA GLU A 184 -0.95 6.87 13.77
C GLU A 184 0.51 6.39 13.94
N GLU A 185 1.28 7.02 14.83
CA GLU A 185 2.64 6.57 15.19
C GLU A 185 2.66 5.16 15.79
N ASN A 186 1.51 4.67 16.28
CA ASN A 186 1.33 3.31 16.80
C ASN A 186 0.63 2.38 15.79
N GLN A 187 0.42 2.83 14.54
CA GLN A 187 -0.26 2.06 13.52
C GLN A 187 0.64 0.95 12.97
N GLY A 188 0.07 -0.24 12.77
CA GLY A 188 0.71 -1.33 12.04
C GLY A 188 0.38 -1.31 10.56
N LEU A 189 0.93 -2.28 9.83
CA LEU A 189 0.59 -2.54 8.43
C LEU A 189 -0.87 -3.00 8.30
N CYS A 190 -1.50 -2.66 7.17
CA CYS A 190 -2.82 -3.18 6.84
C CYS A 190 -2.70 -4.65 6.46
N THR A 191 -3.22 -5.53 7.32
CA THR A 191 -3.11 -6.99 7.15
C THR A 191 -4.48 -7.63 7.27
N GLY A 192 -4.78 -8.56 6.39
CA GLY A 192 -6.04 -9.27 6.39
C GLY A 192 -6.14 -10.33 5.31
N SER A 193 -7.33 -10.90 5.19
CA SER A 193 -7.68 -11.85 4.13
C SER A 193 -8.74 -11.21 3.24
N GLU A 194 -8.41 -10.99 1.98
CA GLU A 194 -9.32 -10.42 0.98
C GLU A 194 -9.81 -11.49 0.00
N ASN A 195 -9.09 -12.62 -0.09
CA ASN A 195 -9.36 -13.70 -1.02
C ASN A 195 -9.89 -14.94 -0.30
N TYR A 196 -11.02 -15.46 -0.79
CA TYR A 196 -11.73 -16.59 -0.19
C TYR A 196 -12.13 -17.60 -1.25
N TRP A 197 -11.98 -18.87 -0.94
CA TRP A 197 -12.64 -19.94 -1.69
C TRP A 197 -14.07 -20.11 -1.21
N CYS A 198 -14.99 -20.09 -2.15
CA CYS A 198 -16.40 -20.29 -1.90
C CYS A 198 -16.94 -21.44 -2.76
N VAL A 199 -17.78 -22.28 -2.18
CA VAL A 199 -18.42 -23.36 -2.93
C VAL A 199 -19.63 -22.81 -3.69
N ASN A 200 -19.68 -23.07 -5.01
CA ASN A 200 -20.83 -22.69 -5.81
C ASN A 200 -22.06 -23.60 -5.51
N LYS A 201 -22.97 -23.10 -4.70
CA LYS A 201 -24.20 -23.84 -4.30
C LYS A 201 -25.15 -24.21 -5.45
N LYS A 202 -24.92 -23.69 -6.67
CA LYS A 202 -25.71 -24.01 -7.88
C LYS A 202 -25.03 -25.06 -8.75
N ALA A 203 -23.86 -25.55 -8.39
CA ALA A 203 -23.18 -26.63 -9.08
C ALA A 203 -23.90 -27.99 -8.82
N SER A 204 -23.53 -29.03 -9.55
CA SER A 204 -24.01 -30.38 -9.29
C SER A 204 -23.56 -30.89 -7.92
N GLU A 205 -24.23 -31.85 -7.33
CA GLU A 205 -23.84 -32.46 -6.05
C GLU A 205 -22.42 -33.07 -6.15
N GLU A 206 -22.08 -33.66 -7.31
CA GLU A 206 -20.76 -34.24 -7.59
C GLU A 206 -19.66 -33.16 -7.61
N ASP A 207 -19.90 -32.02 -8.28
CA ASP A 207 -18.95 -30.91 -8.33
C ASP A 207 -18.78 -30.24 -6.96
N ILE A 208 -19.87 -30.12 -6.19
CA ILE A 208 -19.83 -29.60 -4.82
C ILE A 208 -18.95 -30.52 -3.96
N GLN A 209 -19.17 -31.84 -4.01
CA GLN A 209 -18.38 -32.81 -3.25
C GLN A 209 -16.91 -32.77 -3.65
N ALA A 210 -16.60 -32.75 -4.95
CA ALA A 210 -15.24 -32.64 -5.45
C ALA A 210 -14.55 -31.36 -4.98
N THR A 211 -15.29 -30.24 -4.95
CA THR A 211 -14.78 -28.95 -4.40
C THR A 211 -14.47 -29.06 -2.90
N LEU A 212 -15.36 -29.69 -2.12
CA LEU A 212 -15.15 -29.89 -0.69
C LEU A 212 -13.95 -30.82 -0.42
N ASP A 213 -13.78 -31.88 -1.20
CA ASP A 213 -12.64 -32.79 -1.12
C ASP A 213 -11.32 -32.05 -1.43
N PHE A 214 -11.31 -31.21 -2.47
CA PHE A 214 -10.17 -30.35 -2.79
C PHE A 214 -9.85 -29.39 -1.65
N LEU A 215 -10.84 -28.66 -1.11
CA LEU A 215 -10.64 -27.74 0.01
C LEU A 215 -10.09 -28.47 1.25
N THR A 216 -10.60 -29.68 1.53
CA THR A 216 -10.11 -30.53 2.65
C THR A 216 -8.66 -30.97 2.45
N TRP A 217 -8.24 -31.15 1.20
CA TRP A 217 -6.86 -31.52 0.87
C TRP A 217 -5.88 -30.34 0.97
N VAL A 218 -6.33 -29.12 0.65
CA VAL A 218 -5.49 -27.91 0.65
C VAL A 218 -5.30 -27.33 2.06
N VAL A 219 -6.32 -27.42 2.93
CA VAL A 219 -6.33 -26.89 4.31
C VAL A 219 -5.92 -27.96 5.28
#